data_2a6cb70081a1ac5fbb3b5f35fa958987
#
_entry.id   2a6cb70081a1ac5fbb3b5f35fa958987
#
_cell.length_a   1.000
_cell.length_b   1.000
_cell.length_c   1.000
_cell.angle_alpha   90.00
_cell.angle_beta   90.00
_cell.angle_gamma   90.00
#
_symmetry.space_group_name_H-M   'P 1'
#
loop_
_entity.id
_entity.type
_entity.pdbx_description
1 polymer ?
#
loop_
_entity_poly.entity_id
_entity_poly.type
_entity_poly.pdbx_seq_one_letter_code
_entity_poly.pdbx_strand_id
1 'polypeptide(L)'
;MKLSDEYRLEEYEELKHIHDRSNIFIVRNKITGLIAVKKIVSVELKNIYTFLKEHPTPFIPKVFECIEKENQLIVIEEYLTGQNLEEILQGQSIPEREAALIVIQLCRALKPLHHAEPAIICRDLKAANVMITLEKEVKIIDFDIARTYQTGQSCDTKLMGTKEYAAPEQYGFRQTDARTDIYALGVLLNYMILRKFPTEELVSGRLRQIVCKCLEMNPDDRYQTVDELENVLNSLCYDVKKEKPKTGNYTKRDRRNKSYALPGFRSHTWWKTLSAILGYVFVTMLAFSLELTTGDTKLTGMRLR
;
A
#
# COMPACT_ATOMS: atom_id res chain seq x y z
N MET A 1 7.86 35.62 2.03
CA MET A 1 8.52 34.61 1.18
C MET A 1 9.89 35.16 0.76
N LYS A 2 10.93 34.29 0.72
CA LYS A 2 12.25 34.71 0.19
C LYS A 2 12.20 34.66 -1.34
N LEU A 3 12.91 35.53 -2.02
CA LEU A 3 12.98 35.56 -3.50
C LEU A 3 13.39 34.20 -4.08
N SER A 4 14.28 33.47 -3.37
CA SER A 4 14.68 32.10 -3.72
C SER A 4 13.55 31.08 -3.70
N ASP A 5 12.53 31.29 -2.87
CA ASP A 5 11.39 30.37 -2.72
C ASP A 5 10.38 30.58 -3.86
N GLU A 6 10.23 31.84 -4.36
CA GLU A 6 9.43 32.15 -5.55
C GLU A 6 10.00 31.45 -6.77
N TYR A 7 11.30 31.59 -6.99
CA TYR A 7 11.99 30.95 -8.13
C TYR A 7 11.81 29.44 -8.12
N ARG A 8 11.91 28.78 -6.95
CA ARG A 8 11.73 27.34 -6.84
C ARG A 8 10.30 26.92 -7.18
N LEU A 9 9.28 27.69 -6.80
CA LEU A 9 7.89 27.42 -7.17
C LEU A 9 7.61 27.67 -8.65
N GLU A 10 8.22 28.68 -9.25
CA GLU A 10 8.08 29.00 -10.69
C GLU A 10 8.65 27.91 -11.60
N GLU A 11 9.55 27.06 -11.09
CA GLU A 11 10.04 25.89 -11.81
C GLU A 11 8.95 24.83 -12.03
N TYR A 12 7.85 24.87 -11.29
CA TYR A 12 6.77 23.87 -11.37
C TYR A 12 5.57 24.44 -12.12
N GLU A 13 5.21 23.79 -13.23
CA GLU A 13 4.04 24.08 -14.05
C GLU A 13 2.88 23.20 -13.62
N GLU A 14 1.72 23.76 -13.34
CA GLU A 14 0.51 23.01 -13.02
C GLU A 14 -0.07 22.37 -14.28
N LEU A 15 -0.21 21.03 -14.29
CA LEU A 15 -0.74 20.29 -15.40
C LEU A 15 -2.22 19.96 -15.21
N LYS A 16 -2.60 19.52 -14.01
CA LYS A 16 -3.96 19.04 -13.72
C LYS A 16 -4.28 19.16 -12.23
N HIS A 17 -5.50 19.51 -11.94
CA HIS A 17 -6.10 19.41 -10.61
C HIS A 17 -6.55 17.99 -10.34
N ILE A 18 -6.22 17.39 -9.18
CA ILE A 18 -6.51 15.97 -8.91
C ILE A 18 -7.94 15.74 -8.44
N HIS A 19 -8.51 16.67 -7.67
CA HIS A 19 -9.86 16.56 -7.12
C HIS A 19 -10.56 17.91 -7.02
N ASP A 20 -11.89 17.94 -7.19
CA ASP A 20 -12.75 19.13 -7.06
C ASP A 20 -12.73 19.79 -5.67
N ARG A 21 -12.20 19.11 -4.67
CA ARG A 21 -12.05 19.64 -3.30
C ARG A 21 -10.69 20.25 -3.03
N SER A 22 -9.79 20.37 -4.00
CA SER A 22 -8.47 20.21 -3.50
C SER A 22 -7.51 21.26 -3.95
N ASN A 23 -6.80 21.62 -2.99
CA ASN A 23 -5.53 22.27 -3.10
C ASN A 23 -4.44 21.24 -3.53
N ILE A 24 -4.78 20.23 -4.40
CA ILE A 24 -3.86 19.18 -4.84
C ILE A 24 -3.78 19.17 -6.38
N PHE A 25 -2.56 19.36 -6.90
CA PHE A 25 -2.30 19.48 -8.33
C PHE A 25 -1.20 18.53 -8.77
N ILE A 26 -1.32 17.99 -9.98
CA ILE A 26 -0.19 17.39 -10.68
C ILE A 26 0.61 18.55 -11.30
N VAL A 27 1.91 18.56 -11.03
CA VAL A 27 2.82 19.57 -11.53
C VAL A 27 3.99 18.90 -12.27
N ARG A 28 4.63 19.65 -13.16
CA ARG A 28 5.85 19.24 -13.86
C ARG A 28 6.95 20.26 -13.56
N ASN A 29 8.09 19.77 -13.13
CA ASN A 29 9.28 20.61 -13.05
C ASN A 29 9.75 20.95 -14.48
N LYS A 30 9.81 22.23 -14.83
CA LYS A 30 10.13 22.73 -16.19
C LYS A 30 11.57 22.43 -16.60
N ILE A 31 12.48 22.28 -15.63
CA ILE A 31 13.91 22.05 -15.87
C ILE A 31 14.19 20.56 -16.06
N THR A 32 13.69 19.72 -15.11
CA THR A 32 14.00 18.29 -15.09
C THR A 32 12.96 17.43 -15.82
N GLY A 33 11.78 17.98 -16.10
CA GLY A 33 10.64 17.22 -16.63
C GLY A 33 9.95 16.31 -15.60
N LEU A 34 10.40 16.30 -14.34
CA LEU A 34 9.87 15.46 -13.27
C LEU A 34 8.39 15.78 -13.00
N ILE A 35 7.54 14.77 -12.97
CA ILE A 35 6.15 14.90 -12.54
C ILE A 35 6.11 14.76 -11.01
N ALA A 36 5.37 15.66 -10.36
CA ALA A 36 5.25 15.75 -8.92
C ALA A 36 3.81 16.09 -8.51
N VAL A 37 3.51 16.01 -7.22
CA VAL A 37 2.25 16.48 -6.63
C VAL A 37 2.53 17.77 -5.86
N LYS A 38 1.72 18.79 -6.13
CA LYS A 38 1.69 20.03 -5.35
C LYS A 38 0.47 19.98 -4.44
N LYS A 39 0.70 20.18 -3.14
CA LYS A 39 -0.35 20.34 -2.12
C LYS A 39 -0.27 21.73 -1.51
N ILE A 40 -1.42 22.33 -1.23
CA ILE A 40 -1.54 23.58 -0.48
C ILE A 40 -2.23 23.23 0.84
N VAL A 41 -1.50 23.26 1.95
CA VAL A 41 -1.95 22.81 3.26
C VAL A 41 -1.81 23.89 4.31
N SER A 42 -2.28 23.65 5.54
CA SER A 42 -2.12 24.60 6.66
C SER A 42 -0.64 24.82 6.98
N VAL A 43 -0.27 26.07 7.25
CA VAL A 43 1.08 26.44 7.73
C VAL A 43 1.45 25.74 9.05
N GLU A 44 0.46 25.32 9.84
CA GLU A 44 0.67 24.54 11.08
C GLU A 44 1.43 23.22 10.84
N LEU A 45 1.34 22.67 9.63
CA LEU A 45 2.02 21.43 9.24
C LEU A 45 3.48 21.64 8.80
N LYS A 46 4.00 22.86 8.84
CA LYS A 46 5.35 23.19 8.37
C LYS A 46 6.43 22.32 9.02
N ASN A 47 6.37 22.15 10.33
CA ASN A 47 7.37 21.35 11.04
C ASN A 47 7.34 19.87 10.62
N ILE A 48 6.14 19.34 10.35
CA ILE A 48 5.95 17.96 9.91
C ILE A 48 6.54 17.78 8.50
N TYR A 49 6.16 18.62 7.54
CA TYR A 49 6.68 18.50 6.17
C TYR A 49 8.17 18.85 6.07
N THR A 50 8.67 19.73 6.94
CA THR A 50 10.13 19.97 7.04
C THR A 50 10.84 18.69 7.53
N PHE A 51 10.32 18.05 8.58
CA PHE A 51 10.86 16.77 9.06
C PHE A 51 10.84 15.69 7.96
N LEU A 52 9.72 15.54 7.24
CA LEU A 52 9.59 14.58 6.14
C LEU A 52 10.58 14.85 4.99
N LYS A 53 10.85 16.13 4.70
CA LYS A 53 11.85 16.53 3.70
C LYS A 53 13.27 16.19 4.12
N GLU A 54 13.59 16.39 5.39
CA GLU A 54 14.94 16.15 5.95
C GLU A 54 15.21 14.65 6.22
N HIS A 55 14.14 13.85 6.47
CA HIS A 55 14.23 12.44 6.80
C HIS A 55 13.46 11.56 5.80
N PRO A 56 13.88 11.52 4.53
CA PRO A 56 13.16 10.76 3.51
C PRO A 56 13.20 9.25 3.81
N THR A 57 12.05 8.59 3.65
CA THR A 57 11.89 7.13 3.81
C THR A 57 11.22 6.53 2.58
N PRO A 58 11.40 5.23 2.30
CA PRO A 58 10.71 4.58 1.17
C PRO A 58 9.19 4.45 1.38
N PHE A 59 8.70 4.67 2.61
CA PHE A 59 7.32 4.44 3.00
C PHE A 59 6.45 5.72 2.97
N ILE A 60 7.03 6.85 2.61
CA ILE A 60 6.35 8.16 2.52
C ILE A 60 6.80 8.81 1.22
N PRO A 61 5.91 9.52 0.47
CA PRO A 61 6.31 10.27 -0.71
C PRO A 61 7.46 11.22 -0.39
N LYS A 62 8.50 11.23 -1.23
CA LYS A 62 9.63 12.14 -1.03
C LYS A 62 9.15 13.59 -1.17
N VAL A 63 9.39 14.41 -0.17
CA VAL A 63 9.11 15.85 -0.21
C VAL A 63 10.29 16.56 -0.90
N PHE A 64 10.02 17.21 -2.02
CA PHE A 64 11.02 17.98 -2.77
C PHE A 64 11.09 19.41 -2.26
N GLU A 65 9.92 20.07 -2.08
CA GLU A 65 9.82 21.44 -1.60
C GLU A 65 8.77 21.58 -0.51
N CYS A 66 9.05 22.50 0.42
CA CYS A 66 8.16 22.87 1.52
C CYS A 66 8.32 24.38 1.73
N ILE A 67 7.39 25.16 1.20
CA ILE A 67 7.52 26.64 1.09
C ILE A 67 6.28 27.31 1.68
N GLU A 68 6.50 28.23 2.61
CA GLU A 68 5.44 29.03 3.22
C GLU A 68 5.12 30.24 2.34
N LYS A 69 3.84 30.38 1.96
CA LYS A 69 3.30 31.50 1.18
C LYS A 69 1.93 31.90 1.72
N GLU A 70 1.74 33.18 2.04
CA GLU A 70 0.43 33.78 2.39
C GLU A 70 -0.33 32.97 3.47
N ASN A 71 0.36 32.60 4.55
CA ASN A 71 -0.18 31.79 5.64
C ASN A 71 -0.63 30.38 5.25
N GLN A 72 -0.17 29.89 4.12
CA GLN A 72 -0.33 28.52 3.65
C GLN A 72 1.03 27.88 3.44
N LEU A 73 1.06 26.55 3.45
CA LEU A 73 2.24 25.77 3.14
C LEU A 73 2.06 25.10 1.78
N ILE A 74 2.96 25.41 0.85
CA ILE A 74 3.04 24.74 -0.46
C ILE A 74 4.05 23.62 -0.33
N VAL A 75 3.59 22.40 -0.58
CA VAL A 75 4.41 21.18 -0.55
C VAL A 75 4.47 20.61 -1.95
N ILE A 76 5.68 20.31 -2.42
CA ILE A 76 5.89 19.56 -3.66
C ILE A 76 6.45 18.20 -3.24
N GLU A 77 5.76 17.13 -3.61
CA GLU A 77 6.11 15.76 -3.25
C GLU A 77 6.11 14.81 -4.45
N GLU A 78 6.66 13.66 -4.26
CA GLU A 78 6.74 12.57 -5.24
C GLU A 78 5.36 12.20 -5.77
N TYR A 79 5.23 12.15 -7.11
CA TYR A 79 4.06 11.57 -7.76
C TYR A 79 4.17 10.05 -7.74
N LEU A 80 3.19 9.40 -7.12
CA LEU A 80 3.15 7.95 -7.02
C LEU A 80 2.24 7.35 -8.09
N THR A 81 2.69 6.24 -8.68
CA THR A 81 1.88 5.41 -9.57
C THR A 81 1.42 4.17 -8.80
N GLY A 82 0.10 3.93 -8.77
CA GLY A 82 -0.47 2.81 -8.01
C GLY A 82 -1.93 3.05 -7.68
N GLN A 83 -2.44 2.33 -6.68
CA GLN A 83 -3.80 2.44 -6.17
C GLN A 83 -3.78 2.61 -4.65
N ASN A 84 -4.72 3.37 -4.11
CA ASN A 84 -4.89 3.38 -2.67
C ASN A 84 -5.60 2.08 -2.19
N LEU A 85 -5.44 1.74 -0.92
CA LEU A 85 -6.03 0.53 -0.37
C LEU A 85 -7.57 0.53 -0.45
N GLU A 86 -8.22 1.67 -0.40
CA GLU A 86 -9.68 1.75 -0.51
C GLU A 86 -10.14 1.35 -1.91
N GLU A 87 -9.45 1.79 -2.97
CA GLU A 87 -9.71 1.37 -4.35
C GLU A 87 -9.49 -0.13 -4.53
N ILE A 88 -8.40 -0.67 -3.98
CA ILE A 88 -8.10 -2.11 -4.03
C ILE A 88 -9.21 -2.91 -3.32
N LEU A 89 -9.64 -2.44 -2.16
CA LEU A 89 -10.66 -3.08 -1.34
C LEU A 89 -12.09 -2.97 -1.90
N GLN A 90 -12.38 -2.11 -2.88
CA GLN A 90 -13.66 -2.10 -3.59
C GLN A 90 -13.95 -3.42 -4.29
N GLY A 91 -12.93 -4.08 -4.82
CA GLY A 91 -13.04 -5.31 -5.59
C GLY A 91 -12.94 -6.60 -4.76
N GLN A 92 -12.06 -6.62 -3.74
CA GLN A 92 -11.70 -7.84 -3.01
C GLN A 92 -11.13 -7.57 -1.63
N SER A 93 -11.18 -8.58 -0.75
CA SER A 93 -10.45 -8.57 0.51
C SER A 93 -8.98 -8.97 0.29
N ILE A 94 -8.12 -8.58 1.22
CA ILE A 94 -6.70 -8.91 1.19
C ILE A 94 -6.47 -10.16 2.08
N PRO A 95 -5.70 -11.16 1.60
CA PRO A 95 -5.37 -12.32 2.42
C PRO A 95 -4.65 -11.93 3.73
N GLU A 96 -4.91 -12.65 4.82
CA GLU A 96 -4.39 -12.36 6.16
C GLU A 96 -2.87 -12.08 6.18
N ARG A 97 -2.10 -12.91 5.49
CA ARG A 97 -0.64 -12.76 5.43
C ARG A 97 -0.22 -11.48 4.69
N GLU A 98 -0.89 -11.13 3.61
CA GLU A 98 -0.59 -9.92 2.83
C GLU A 98 -1.00 -8.68 3.61
N ALA A 99 -2.16 -8.68 4.26
CA ALA A 99 -2.60 -7.61 5.15
C ALA A 99 -1.62 -7.39 6.31
N ALA A 100 -1.12 -8.47 6.93
CA ALA A 100 -0.09 -8.37 7.97
C ALA A 100 1.21 -7.76 7.44
N LEU A 101 1.66 -8.11 6.22
CA LEU A 101 2.85 -7.53 5.60
C LEU A 101 2.69 -6.04 5.27
N ILE A 102 1.49 -5.62 4.89
CA ILE A 102 1.17 -4.20 4.69
C ILE A 102 1.29 -3.46 6.01
N VAL A 103 0.68 -3.98 7.10
CA VAL A 103 0.78 -3.34 8.43
C VAL A 103 2.22 -3.29 8.93
N ILE A 104 3.04 -4.31 8.69
CA ILE A 104 4.47 -4.30 9.01
C ILE A 104 5.17 -3.13 8.29
N GLN A 105 4.88 -2.89 7.02
CA GLN A 105 5.47 -1.76 6.29
C GLN A 105 4.96 -0.41 6.83
N LEU A 106 3.69 -0.33 7.23
CA LEU A 106 3.12 0.86 7.89
C LEU A 106 3.78 1.11 9.26
N CYS A 107 4.05 0.08 10.05
CA CYS A 107 4.83 0.23 11.29
C CYS A 107 6.21 0.83 11.01
N ARG A 108 6.90 0.39 9.95
CA ARG A 108 8.19 0.94 9.53
C ARG A 108 8.10 2.38 9.05
N ALA A 109 6.98 2.75 8.39
CA ALA A 109 6.70 4.13 8.00
C ALA A 109 6.54 5.06 9.22
N LEU A 110 5.82 4.58 10.24
CA LEU A 110 5.50 5.35 11.45
C LEU A 110 6.67 5.45 12.41
N LYS A 111 7.55 4.47 12.42
CA LYS A 111 8.67 4.41 13.37
C LYS A 111 9.50 5.69 13.43
N PRO A 112 10.03 6.25 12.33
CA PRO A 112 10.81 7.50 12.39
C PRO A 112 9.95 8.70 12.84
N LEU A 113 8.64 8.71 12.57
CA LEU A 113 7.73 9.75 12.99
C LEU A 113 7.49 9.72 14.51
N HIS A 114 7.23 8.54 15.05
CA HIS A 114 7.01 8.34 16.48
C HIS A 114 8.28 8.56 17.33
N HIS A 115 9.47 8.37 16.75
CA HIS A 115 10.75 8.63 17.42
C HIS A 115 11.29 10.06 17.21
N ALA A 116 10.59 10.88 16.43
CA ALA A 116 10.94 12.29 16.29
C ALA A 116 10.76 13.04 17.63
N GLU A 117 11.52 14.13 17.81
CA GLU A 117 11.39 15.01 18.98
C GLU A 117 11.01 16.43 18.54
N PRO A 118 9.75 16.84 18.76
CA PRO A 118 8.64 16.10 19.34
C PRO A 118 8.07 15.04 18.39
N ALA A 119 7.51 13.95 18.97
CA ALA A 119 6.91 12.86 18.19
C ALA A 119 5.80 13.35 17.25
N ILE A 120 5.76 12.81 16.03
CA ILE A 120 4.75 13.12 15.00
C ILE A 120 3.74 11.97 14.97
N ILE A 121 2.46 12.29 15.13
CA ILE A 121 1.35 11.33 15.13
C ILE A 121 0.52 11.58 13.87
N CYS A 122 0.23 10.55 13.08
CA CYS A 122 -0.49 10.66 11.80
C CYS A 122 -1.98 10.97 11.99
N ARG A 123 -2.66 10.29 12.92
CA ARG A 123 -4.06 10.51 13.33
C ARG A 123 -5.13 10.17 12.28
N ASP A 124 -4.79 9.98 11.01
CA ASP A 124 -5.74 9.63 9.93
C ASP A 124 -5.23 8.44 9.07
N LEU A 125 -4.75 7.41 9.73
CA LEU A 125 -4.42 6.17 9.04
C LEU A 125 -5.69 5.43 8.65
N LYS A 126 -5.97 5.39 7.34
CA LYS A 126 -7.13 4.72 6.75
C LYS A 126 -6.79 4.19 5.37
N ALA A 127 -7.65 3.34 4.81
CA ALA A 127 -7.41 2.72 3.50
C ALA A 127 -7.17 3.75 2.38
N ALA A 128 -7.89 4.88 2.37
CA ALA A 128 -7.73 5.94 1.38
C ALA A 128 -6.36 6.65 1.45
N ASN A 129 -5.71 6.66 2.62
CA ASN A 129 -4.44 7.34 2.85
C ASN A 129 -3.22 6.41 2.77
N VAL A 130 -3.43 5.15 2.38
CA VAL A 130 -2.36 4.17 2.16
C VAL A 130 -2.35 3.76 0.70
N MET A 131 -1.25 4.01 0.02
CA MET A 131 -1.05 3.68 -1.39
C MET A 131 -0.16 2.46 -1.56
N ILE A 132 -0.54 1.58 -2.48
CA ILE A 132 0.29 0.48 -2.97
C ILE A 132 0.78 0.86 -4.36
N THR A 133 2.09 1.04 -4.50
CA THR A 133 2.70 1.38 -5.79
C THR A 133 2.70 0.19 -6.75
N LEU A 134 3.03 0.44 -8.02
CA LEU A 134 3.19 -0.63 -9.01
C LEU A 134 4.30 -1.61 -8.62
N GLU A 135 5.32 -1.15 -7.90
CA GLU A 135 6.42 -1.94 -7.35
C GLU A 135 6.02 -2.70 -6.06
N LYS A 136 4.75 -2.58 -5.64
CA LYS A 136 4.19 -3.16 -4.40
C LYS A 136 4.79 -2.58 -3.11
N GLU A 137 5.27 -1.37 -3.17
CA GLU A 137 5.66 -0.60 -1.98
C GLU A 137 4.43 0.01 -1.33
N VAL A 138 4.41 0.03 -0.01
CA VAL A 138 3.35 0.66 0.80
C VAL A 138 3.79 2.05 1.19
N LYS A 139 2.99 3.08 0.88
CA LYS A 139 3.29 4.48 1.24
C LYS A 139 2.10 5.15 1.92
N ILE A 140 2.37 5.90 2.98
CA ILE A 140 1.38 6.79 3.62
C ILE A 140 1.41 8.12 2.86
N ILE A 141 0.25 8.56 2.33
CA ILE A 141 0.17 9.69 1.37
C ILE A 141 -0.45 10.97 1.93
N ASP A 142 -0.93 10.97 3.17
CA ASP A 142 -1.64 12.12 3.72
C ASP A 142 -1.28 12.37 5.20
N PHE A 143 -0.92 13.64 5.48
CA PHE A 143 -0.55 14.13 6.81
C PHE A 143 -1.35 15.37 7.20
N ASP A 144 -2.50 15.65 6.56
CA ASP A 144 -3.24 16.90 6.73
C ASP A 144 -3.72 17.17 8.15
N ILE A 145 -3.94 16.12 8.95
CA ILE A 145 -4.30 16.22 10.36
C ILE A 145 -3.25 15.65 11.31
N ALA A 146 -2.07 15.35 10.78
CA ALA A 146 -0.95 14.94 11.61
C ALA A 146 -0.55 16.03 12.61
N ARG A 147 0.00 15.64 13.74
CA ARG A 147 0.35 16.55 14.83
C ARG A 147 1.64 16.14 15.52
N THR A 148 2.37 17.14 15.96
CA THR A 148 3.46 16.92 16.93
C THR A 148 2.91 16.78 18.34
N TYR A 149 3.41 15.80 19.09
CA TYR A 149 3.06 15.60 20.49
C TYR A 149 3.53 16.81 21.32
N GLN A 150 2.65 17.34 22.21
CA GLN A 150 2.97 18.47 23.06
C GLN A 150 2.94 18.04 24.52
N THR A 151 4.10 18.06 25.18
CA THR A 151 4.20 17.76 26.60
C THR A 151 3.38 18.77 27.43
N GLY A 152 2.52 18.27 28.33
CA GLY A 152 1.73 19.10 29.23
C GLY A 152 0.31 19.45 28.75
N GLN A 153 -0.12 19.02 27.56
CA GLN A 153 -1.52 19.06 27.16
C GLN A 153 -2.28 17.84 27.67
N SER A 154 -3.48 18.05 28.22
CA SER A 154 -4.32 16.96 28.73
C SER A 154 -5.27 16.37 27.68
N CYS A 155 -5.65 17.14 26.65
CA CYS A 155 -6.52 16.72 25.56
C CYS A 155 -6.25 17.50 24.28
N ASP A 156 -6.66 16.95 23.15
CA ASP A 156 -6.59 17.63 21.86
C ASP A 156 -7.70 18.69 21.73
N THR A 157 -7.35 19.81 21.11
CA THR A 157 -8.27 20.98 20.98
C THR A 157 -9.27 20.85 19.85
N LYS A 158 -9.05 19.92 18.90
CA LYS A 158 -9.94 19.69 17.75
C LYS A 158 -10.21 18.19 17.62
N LEU A 159 -11.48 17.83 17.47
CA LEU A 159 -11.91 16.49 17.09
C LEU A 159 -11.56 16.29 15.61
N MET A 160 -10.67 15.37 15.31
CA MET A 160 -10.21 15.09 13.95
C MET A 160 -10.01 13.60 13.76
N GLY A 161 -10.21 13.13 12.52
CA GLY A 161 -10.04 11.74 12.12
C GLY A 161 -11.28 11.20 11.42
N THR A 162 -11.12 10.11 10.70
CA THR A 162 -12.22 9.40 10.07
C THR A 162 -12.89 8.50 11.11
N LYS A 163 -14.17 8.68 11.33
CA LYS A 163 -14.94 8.12 12.46
C LYS A 163 -14.70 6.62 12.69
N GLU A 164 -14.67 5.86 11.62
CA GLU A 164 -14.54 4.40 11.65
C GLU A 164 -13.13 3.91 12.05
N TYR A 165 -12.10 4.76 11.87
CA TYR A 165 -10.69 4.47 12.16
C TYR A 165 -10.19 5.19 13.42
N ALA A 166 -10.91 6.22 13.88
CA ALA A 166 -10.44 7.10 14.94
C ALA A 166 -10.41 6.38 16.29
N ALA A 167 -9.29 6.51 16.98
CA ALA A 167 -9.14 6.01 18.34
C ALA A 167 -10.00 6.80 19.34
N PRO A 168 -10.43 6.19 20.46
CA PRO A 168 -11.30 6.85 21.45
C PRO A 168 -10.78 8.19 21.95
N GLU A 169 -9.46 8.32 22.14
CA GLU A 169 -8.83 9.58 22.59
C GLU A 169 -8.97 10.72 21.59
N GLN A 170 -9.15 10.43 20.28
CA GLN A 170 -9.35 11.46 19.24
C GLN A 170 -10.69 12.19 19.39
N TYR A 171 -11.61 11.64 20.18
CA TYR A 171 -12.88 12.30 20.50
C TYR A 171 -12.78 13.31 21.68
N GLY A 172 -11.57 13.74 22.03
CA GLY A 172 -11.34 14.81 22.99
C GLY A 172 -11.22 14.37 24.46
N PHE A 173 -11.12 13.07 24.72
CA PHE A 173 -10.99 12.55 26.09
C PHE A 173 -9.56 12.59 26.62
N ARG A 174 -8.56 12.56 25.73
CA ARG A 174 -7.13 12.61 26.05
C ARG A 174 -6.34 13.22 24.89
N GLN A 175 -5.07 13.51 25.12
CA GLN A 175 -4.16 13.85 24.04
C GLN A 175 -3.80 12.59 23.24
N THR A 176 -3.74 12.72 21.91
CA THR A 176 -3.27 11.66 21.00
C THR A 176 -1.77 11.50 21.10
N ASP A 177 -1.30 10.24 21.08
CA ASP A 177 0.10 9.85 21.04
C ASP A 177 0.34 8.73 20.00
N ALA A 178 1.54 8.16 19.94
CA ALA A 178 1.90 7.11 19.02
C ALA A 178 0.93 5.90 19.02
N ARG A 179 0.28 5.62 20.14
CA ARG A 179 -0.67 4.52 20.32
C ARG A 179 -2.03 4.79 19.64
N THR A 180 -2.31 6.02 19.28
CA THR A 180 -3.45 6.42 18.44
C THR A 180 -3.30 5.80 17.05
N ASP A 181 -2.13 5.88 16.45
CA ASP A 181 -1.86 5.28 15.13
C ASP A 181 -1.89 3.74 15.20
N ILE A 182 -1.49 3.14 16.34
CA ILE A 182 -1.59 1.68 16.57
C ILE A 182 -3.05 1.20 16.56
N TYR A 183 -3.96 1.98 17.16
CA TYR A 183 -5.40 1.68 17.09
C TYR A 183 -5.88 1.67 15.63
N ALA A 184 -5.56 2.71 14.87
CA ALA A 184 -5.93 2.80 13.45
C ALA A 184 -5.34 1.66 12.61
N LEU A 185 -4.10 1.20 12.89
CA LEU A 185 -3.51 0.02 12.26
C LEU A 185 -4.30 -1.26 12.57
N GLY A 186 -4.82 -1.42 13.79
CA GLY A 186 -5.70 -2.52 14.16
C GLY A 186 -7.00 -2.53 13.37
N VAL A 187 -7.66 -1.36 13.26
CA VAL A 187 -8.86 -1.19 12.43
C VAL A 187 -8.56 -1.52 10.98
N LEU A 188 -7.48 -0.97 10.43
CA LEU A 188 -7.08 -1.18 9.03
C LEU A 188 -6.78 -2.66 8.74
N LEU A 189 -6.09 -3.36 9.64
CA LEU A 189 -5.80 -4.79 9.51
C LEU A 189 -7.09 -5.61 9.41
N ASN A 190 -8.06 -5.34 10.30
CA ASN A 190 -9.36 -6.00 10.26
C ASN A 190 -10.10 -5.71 8.96
N TYR A 191 -10.14 -4.43 8.56
CA TYR A 191 -10.86 -3.99 7.38
C TYR A 191 -10.28 -4.56 6.07
N MET A 192 -8.97 -4.65 5.94
CA MET A 192 -8.32 -5.27 4.79
C MET A 192 -8.74 -6.73 4.58
N ILE A 193 -8.91 -7.47 5.66
CA ILE A 193 -9.20 -8.92 5.62
C ILE A 193 -10.71 -9.17 5.42
N LEU A 194 -11.56 -8.49 6.18
CA LEU A 194 -13.00 -8.77 6.22
C LEU A 194 -13.83 -7.79 5.38
N ARG A 195 -13.29 -6.62 5.03
CA ARG A 195 -14.04 -5.48 4.47
C ARG A 195 -15.18 -5.03 5.39
N LYS A 196 -15.03 -5.27 6.67
CA LYS A 196 -15.92 -4.89 7.75
C LYS A 196 -15.11 -4.22 8.85
N PHE A 197 -15.70 -3.23 9.48
CA PHE A 197 -15.09 -2.61 10.63
C PHE A 197 -15.15 -3.51 11.87
N PRO A 198 -14.24 -3.34 12.85
CA PRO A 198 -14.21 -4.18 14.06
C PRO A 198 -15.51 -4.13 14.88
N THR A 199 -16.31 -3.08 14.72
CA THR A 199 -17.65 -2.93 15.35
C THR A 199 -18.69 -3.87 14.74
N GLU A 200 -18.46 -4.36 13.50
CA GLU A 200 -19.36 -5.26 12.78
C GLU A 200 -18.89 -6.71 12.93
N GLU A 201 -17.60 -6.96 12.66
CA GLU A 201 -17.01 -8.30 12.72
C GLU A 201 -15.50 -8.21 12.95
N LEU A 202 -14.98 -9.10 13.79
CA LEU A 202 -13.55 -9.23 14.05
C LEU A 202 -12.97 -10.45 13.32
N VAL A 203 -11.75 -10.29 12.78
CA VAL A 203 -10.96 -11.39 12.25
C VAL A 203 -10.85 -12.54 13.26
N SER A 204 -10.66 -13.75 12.78
CA SER A 204 -10.52 -14.96 13.59
C SER A 204 -9.05 -15.36 13.80
N GLY A 205 -8.84 -16.44 14.55
CA GLY A 205 -7.52 -17.05 14.71
C GLY A 205 -6.51 -16.18 15.46
N ARG A 206 -5.23 -16.28 15.09
CA ARG A 206 -4.13 -15.59 15.78
C ARG A 206 -4.17 -14.08 15.58
N LEU A 207 -4.63 -13.61 14.42
CA LEU A 207 -4.76 -12.18 14.13
C LEU A 207 -5.79 -11.48 15.02
N ARG A 208 -6.85 -12.21 15.46
CA ARG A 208 -7.84 -11.66 16.36
C ARG A 208 -7.23 -11.08 17.64
N GLN A 209 -6.28 -11.80 18.25
CA GLN A 209 -5.64 -11.35 19.49
C GLN A 209 -4.84 -10.06 19.25
N ILE A 210 -4.15 -9.96 18.09
CA ILE A 210 -3.37 -8.78 17.73
C ILE A 210 -4.31 -7.59 17.49
N VAL A 211 -5.38 -7.78 16.71
CA VAL A 211 -6.36 -6.74 16.42
C VAL A 211 -7.03 -6.27 17.71
N CYS A 212 -7.52 -7.19 18.56
CA CYS A 212 -8.16 -6.81 19.82
C CYS A 212 -7.23 -5.97 20.71
N LYS A 213 -5.94 -6.35 20.81
CA LYS A 213 -4.97 -5.59 21.59
C LYS A 213 -4.70 -4.20 21.01
N CYS A 214 -4.71 -4.03 19.69
CA CYS A 214 -4.63 -2.70 19.08
C CYS A 214 -5.86 -1.83 19.43
N LEU A 215 -7.03 -2.45 19.53
CA LEU A 215 -8.33 -1.79 19.70
C LEU A 215 -8.74 -1.54 21.16
N GLU A 216 -7.86 -1.81 22.12
CA GLU A 216 -8.16 -1.53 23.53
C GLU A 216 -8.53 -0.06 23.72
N MET A 217 -9.56 0.17 24.55
CA MET A 217 -10.09 1.52 24.81
C MET A 217 -9.05 2.40 25.49
N ASN A 218 -8.34 1.83 26.47
CA ASN A 218 -7.24 2.52 27.14
C ASN A 218 -5.95 2.33 26.34
N PRO A 219 -5.27 3.41 25.90
CA PRO A 219 -3.98 3.30 25.20
C PRO A 219 -2.91 2.51 25.96
N ASP A 220 -2.95 2.50 27.30
CA ASP A 220 -1.99 1.79 28.14
C ASP A 220 -2.08 0.24 27.98
N ASP A 221 -3.23 -0.27 27.54
CA ASP A 221 -3.46 -1.69 27.33
C ASP A 221 -3.12 -2.15 25.90
N ARG A 222 -2.84 -1.20 24.98
CA ARG A 222 -2.41 -1.49 23.60
C ARG A 222 -0.95 -1.89 23.52
N TYR A 223 -0.47 -2.20 22.33
CA TYR A 223 0.97 -2.16 22.04
C TYR A 223 1.48 -0.75 22.31
N GLN A 224 2.63 -0.63 22.97
CA GLN A 224 3.15 0.68 23.37
C GLN A 224 3.96 1.34 22.26
N THR A 225 4.50 0.57 21.32
CA THR A 225 5.24 1.06 20.16
C THR A 225 4.87 0.30 18.90
N VAL A 226 5.08 0.92 17.75
CA VAL A 226 4.93 0.24 16.46
C VAL A 226 5.95 -0.90 16.28
N ASP A 227 7.09 -0.84 16.96
CA ASP A 227 8.09 -1.90 16.97
C ASP A 227 7.55 -3.18 17.65
N GLU A 228 6.80 -3.05 18.74
CA GLU A 228 6.14 -4.20 19.38
C GLU A 228 5.14 -4.85 18.44
N LEU A 229 4.30 -4.06 17.79
CA LEU A 229 3.31 -4.56 16.83
C LEU A 229 4.00 -5.22 15.63
N GLU A 230 5.04 -4.58 15.07
CA GLU A 230 5.84 -5.14 13.97
C GLU A 230 6.44 -6.50 14.33
N ASN A 231 7.04 -6.62 15.53
CA ASN A 231 7.67 -7.87 15.98
C ASN A 231 6.65 -9.01 16.11
N VAL A 232 5.47 -8.73 16.66
CA VAL A 232 4.40 -9.75 16.81
C VAL A 232 3.89 -10.19 15.43
N LEU A 233 3.64 -9.26 14.50
CA LEU A 233 3.21 -9.58 13.15
C LEU A 233 4.29 -10.35 12.36
N ASN A 234 5.55 -9.97 12.50
CA ASN A 234 6.66 -10.71 11.89
C ASN A 234 6.72 -12.16 12.40
N SER A 235 6.60 -12.37 13.72
CA SER A 235 6.60 -13.71 14.32
C SER A 235 5.48 -14.57 13.73
N LEU A 236 4.28 -14.00 13.61
CA LEU A 236 3.13 -14.69 13.00
C LEU A 236 3.41 -15.06 11.52
N CYS A 237 4.00 -14.17 10.75
CA CYS A 237 4.33 -14.41 9.33
C CYS A 237 5.45 -15.45 9.15
N TYR A 238 6.39 -15.58 10.11
CA TYR A 238 7.47 -16.56 10.08
C TYR A 238 7.00 -17.96 10.52
N ASP A 239 6.11 -18.07 11.50
CA ASP A 239 5.58 -19.36 11.97
C ASP A 239 4.79 -20.07 10.88
N VAL A 240 4.05 -19.35 10.04
CA VAL A 240 3.36 -19.92 8.88
C VAL A 240 4.33 -20.56 7.87
N LYS A 241 5.58 -20.11 7.79
CA LYS A 241 6.61 -20.75 6.95
C LYS A 241 7.10 -22.09 7.55
N LYS A 242 6.98 -22.30 8.87
CA LYS A 242 7.39 -23.54 9.56
C LYS A 242 6.29 -24.59 9.64
N GLU A 243 5.04 -24.23 9.48
CA GLU A 243 3.99 -25.20 9.27
C GLU A 243 4.17 -25.83 7.88
N LYS A 244 5.04 -26.86 7.81
CA LYS A 244 5.03 -27.80 6.69
C LYS A 244 3.56 -28.27 6.56
N PRO A 245 3.04 -28.41 5.32
CA PRO A 245 1.72 -29.00 5.15
C PRO A 245 1.71 -30.29 5.98
N LYS A 246 0.73 -30.43 6.87
CA LYS A 246 0.52 -31.67 7.62
C LYS A 246 0.56 -32.76 6.56
N THR A 247 1.63 -33.54 6.56
CA THR A 247 1.73 -34.73 5.75
C THR A 247 0.61 -35.64 6.26
N GLY A 248 -0.54 -35.54 5.62
CA GLY A 248 -1.50 -36.61 5.67
C GLY A 248 -0.68 -37.86 5.34
N ASN A 249 -0.91 -38.94 6.07
CA ASN A 249 -0.32 -40.26 5.85
C ASN A 249 -0.57 -40.72 4.40
N TYR A 250 0.18 -40.13 3.46
CA TYR A 250 0.35 -40.69 2.14
C TYR A 250 1.35 -41.84 2.30
N THR A 251 0.83 -43.06 2.32
CA THR A 251 1.60 -44.27 2.26
C THR A 251 2.65 -44.13 1.15
N LYS A 252 3.85 -44.65 1.41
CA LYS A 252 5.07 -44.59 0.58
C LYS A 252 4.93 -45.09 -0.88
N ARG A 253 3.70 -45.19 -1.43
CA ARG A 253 3.44 -45.77 -2.76
C ARG A 253 3.36 -44.76 -3.91
N ASP A 254 3.26 -43.45 -3.64
CA ASP A 254 3.01 -42.45 -4.71
C ASP A 254 4.22 -41.59 -5.09
N ARG A 255 5.46 -41.97 -4.75
CA ARG A 255 6.67 -41.25 -5.15
C ARG A 255 7.24 -41.64 -6.54
N ARG A 256 6.53 -42.45 -7.31
CA ARG A 256 6.92 -42.76 -8.70
C ARG A 256 5.83 -42.26 -9.64
N ASN A 257 6.09 -41.18 -10.32
CA ASN A 257 5.48 -40.57 -11.51
C ASN A 257 4.94 -39.17 -11.31
N LYS A 258 5.85 -38.20 -11.09
CA LYS A 258 5.67 -36.87 -11.69
C LYS A 258 6.45 -36.84 -13.00
N SER A 259 5.96 -37.53 -14.01
CA SER A 259 6.36 -37.26 -15.37
C SER A 259 5.72 -35.93 -15.79
N TYR A 260 6.50 -35.04 -16.38
CA TYR A 260 6.03 -33.83 -17.04
C TYR A 260 5.29 -34.27 -18.33
N ALA A 261 4.05 -34.73 -18.17
CA ALA A 261 3.21 -35.11 -19.29
C ALA A 261 2.54 -33.87 -19.87
N LEU A 262 2.64 -33.70 -21.16
CA LEU A 262 1.96 -32.65 -21.94
C LEU A 262 0.46 -32.64 -21.66
N PRO A 263 -0.22 -31.48 -21.75
CA PRO A 263 -1.67 -31.40 -21.59
C PRO A 263 -2.38 -32.40 -22.52
N GLY A 264 -3.33 -33.16 -21.98
CA GLY A 264 -4.03 -34.21 -22.71
C GLY A 264 -3.52 -35.65 -22.43
N PHE A 265 -2.30 -35.82 -21.92
CA PHE A 265 -1.70 -37.14 -21.61
C PHE A 265 -1.72 -37.48 -20.09
N ARG A 266 -2.37 -36.68 -19.29
CA ARG A 266 -2.45 -36.85 -17.83
C ARG A 266 -3.47 -37.90 -17.36
N SER A 267 -4.41 -38.29 -18.22
CA SER A 267 -5.43 -39.28 -17.88
C SER A 267 -5.16 -40.58 -18.63
N HIS A 268 -5.07 -41.71 -17.93
CA HIS A 268 -4.89 -43.04 -18.55
C HIS A 268 -6.09 -43.52 -19.36
N THR A 269 -6.97 -42.65 -19.82
CA THR A 269 -8.10 -42.99 -20.68
C THR A 269 -7.68 -42.81 -22.14
N TRP A 270 -7.64 -43.89 -22.88
CA TRP A 270 -7.15 -43.95 -24.24
C TRP A 270 -7.85 -42.95 -25.21
N TRP A 271 -9.12 -42.65 -25.00
CA TRP A 271 -9.88 -41.64 -25.73
C TRP A 271 -9.29 -40.23 -25.63
N LYS A 272 -8.85 -39.83 -24.45
CA LYS A 272 -8.27 -38.51 -24.21
C LYS A 272 -6.87 -38.39 -24.80
N THR A 273 -6.14 -39.51 -24.85
CA THR A 273 -4.83 -39.58 -25.48
C THR A 273 -4.96 -39.46 -27.00
N LEU A 274 -5.97 -40.12 -27.59
CA LEU A 274 -6.22 -40.07 -29.03
C LEU A 274 -6.66 -38.67 -29.48
N SER A 275 -7.55 -38.01 -28.74
CA SER A 275 -7.98 -36.65 -29.03
C SER A 275 -6.85 -35.61 -28.86
N ALA A 276 -5.93 -35.81 -27.92
CA ALA A 276 -4.77 -34.97 -27.74
C ALA A 276 -3.78 -35.10 -28.93
N ILE A 277 -3.53 -36.33 -29.41
CA ILE A 277 -2.67 -36.61 -30.60
C ILE A 277 -3.27 -35.91 -31.82
N LEU A 278 -4.57 -36.11 -32.09
CA LEU A 278 -5.27 -35.45 -33.20
C LEU A 278 -5.20 -33.93 -33.11
N GLY A 279 -5.36 -33.36 -31.91
CA GLY A 279 -5.23 -31.92 -31.69
C GLY A 279 -3.83 -31.38 -32.00
N TYR A 280 -2.79 -32.08 -31.57
CA TYR A 280 -1.41 -31.67 -31.84
C TYR A 280 -1.07 -31.79 -33.33
N VAL A 281 -1.51 -32.87 -34.04
CA VAL A 281 -1.34 -33.03 -35.48
C VAL A 281 -2.08 -31.91 -36.25
N PHE A 282 -3.28 -31.54 -35.82
CA PHE A 282 -4.03 -30.45 -36.45
C PHE A 282 -3.35 -29.08 -36.28
N VAL A 283 -2.82 -28.78 -35.08
CA VAL A 283 -2.09 -27.53 -34.84
C VAL A 283 -0.79 -27.47 -35.64
N THR A 284 -0.05 -28.58 -35.77
CA THR A 284 1.17 -28.62 -36.56
C THR A 284 0.87 -28.47 -38.06
N MET A 285 -0.21 -29.08 -38.59
CA MET A 285 -0.63 -28.88 -39.99
C MET A 285 -1.03 -27.43 -40.26
N LEU A 286 -1.76 -26.78 -39.34
CA LEU A 286 -2.12 -25.35 -39.45
C LEU A 286 -0.85 -24.46 -39.47
N ALA A 287 0.10 -24.72 -38.57
CA ALA A 287 1.34 -23.96 -38.53
C ALA A 287 2.11 -24.10 -39.86
N PHE A 288 2.20 -25.32 -40.41
CA PHE A 288 2.90 -25.58 -41.68
C PHE A 288 2.16 -24.93 -42.89
N SER A 289 0.81 -24.91 -42.90
CA SER A 289 0.06 -24.23 -43.97
C SER A 289 0.17 -22.70 -43.90
N LEU A 290 0.35 -22.13 -42.72
CA LEU A 290 0.62 -20.69 -42.53
C LEU A 290 2.03 -20.30 -43.00
N GLU A 291 3.03 -21.15 -42.80
CA GLU A 291 4.37 -20.92 -43.34
C GLU A 291 4.41 -20.98 -44.89
N LEU A 292 3.65 -21.88 -45.50
CA LEU A 292 3.56 -21.97 -46.96
C LEU A 292 2.85 -20.73 -47.57
N THR A 293 1.80 -20.20 -46.92
CA THR A 293 1.10 -19.01 -47.41
C THR A 293 1.90 -17.72 -47.20
N THR A 294 2.73 -17.62 -46.17
CA THR A 294 3.64 -16.47 -45.96
C THR A 294 4.88 -16.54 -46.86
N GLY A 295 5.29 -17.71 -47.30
CA GLY A 295 6.37 -17.90 -48.26
C GLY A 295 6.08 -17.38 -49.69
N ASP A 296 4.84 -17.59 -50.15
CA ASP A 296 4.42 -17.17 -51.51
C ASP A 296 4.20 -15.66 -51.66
N THR A 297 3.89 -14.93 -50.58
CA THR A 297 3.75 -13.49 -50.63
C THR A 297 5.06 -12.70 -50.68
N LYS A 298 6.21 -13.33 -50.40
CA LYS A 298 7.53 -12.71 -50.56
C LYS A 298 8.12 -12.79 -51.97
N LEU A 299 7.59 -13.66 -52.83
CA LEU A 299 8.08 -13.84 -54.20
C LEU A 299 7.36 -12.97 -55.24
N THR A 300 6.20 -12.41 -54.94
CA THR A 300 5.42 -11.54 -55.84
C THR A 300 5.71 -10.05 -55.72
N GLY A 301 6.50 -9.62 -54.71
CA GLY A 301 6.85 -8.21 -54.48
C GLY A 301 8.15 -7.73 -55.17
N MET A 302 8.82 -8.57 -55.98
CA MET A 302 10.12 -8.24 -56.57
C MET A 302 10.13 -8.29 -58.10
N ARG A 303 9.09 -7.72 -58.74
CA ARG A 303 9.12 -7.28 -60.14
C ARG A 303 8.14 -6.15 -60.33
N LEU A 304 8.67 -4.93 -60.30
CA LEU A 304 8.33 -3.81 -61.18
C LEU A 304 8.93 -2.50 -60.60
N ARG A 305 9.99 -2.10 -61.34
CA ARG A 305 10.71 -0.82 -61.36
C ARG A 305 11.71 -0.53 -60.24
#